data_4f7195d147c1439e107289f55495908b
#
_entry.id   4f7195d147c1439e107289f55495908b
#
_cell.length_a   1.000
_cell.length_b   1.000
_cell.length_c   1.000
_cell.angle_alpha   90.00
_cell.angle_beta   90.00
_cell.angle_gamma   90.00
#
_symmetry.space_group_name_H-M   'P 1'
#
loop_
_entity.id
_entity.type
_entity.pdbx_description
1 polymer ?
#
loop_
_entity_poly.entity_id
_entity_poly.type
_entity_poly.pdbx_seq_one_letter_code
_entity_poly.pdbx_strand_id
1 'polypeptide(L)'
;VAGLLYPYQAKWLSDQARFKIGMFARQTGKTFTTTLEITDNCFEAEVLNSKQRWVILSRGERQAAEAMNEGIKPHMKAYGLAADLIESEYTVEKSFLDGKKATYRQLDVTFPGGSRITALPANPDTARGYSANVFLDEFAFHAKSRAIWGALFPVISKPGLKLRITSTPNGRGNKF
;
A
#
# COMPACT_ATOMS: atom_id res chain seq x y z
N VAL A 1 22.94 0.10 -4.39
CA VAL A 1 21.51 0.23 -4.80
C VAL A 1 21.29 1.45 -5.71
N ALA A 2 22.06 2.54 -5.56
CA ALA A 2 21.90 3.77 -6.36
C ALA A 2 22.04 3.57 -7.89
N GLY A 3 22.69 2.52 -8.38
CA GLY A 3 22.82 2.22 -9.80
C GLY A 3 21.66 1.44 -10.42
N LEU A 4 20.67 1.01 -9.62
CA LEU A 4 19.54 0.19 -10.07
C LEU A 4 18.23 0.98 -10.18
N LEU A 5 18.19 2.23 -9.71
CA LEU A 5 17.02 3.07 -9.72
C LEU A 5 17.14 4.20 -10.74
N TYR A 6 16.07 4.47 -11.43
CA TYR A 6 15.99 5.69 -12.24
C TYR A 6 15.99 6.94 -11.35
N PRO A 7 16.45 8.11 -11.85
CA PRO A 7 16.53 9.34 -11.05
C PRO A 7 15.21 9.75 -10.38
N TYR A 8 14.07 9.57 -11.06
CA TYR A 8 12.76 9.88 -10.49
C TYR A 8 12.34 8.89 -9.38
N GLN A 9 12.77 7.63 -9.45
CA GLN A 9 12.55 6.64 -8.41
C GLN A 9 13.38 6.96 -7.16
N ALA A 10 14.66 7.31 -7.36
CA ALA A 10 15.53 7.75 -6.28
C ALA A 10 14.97 9.02 -5.59
N LYS A 11 14.47 9.98 -6.39
CA LYS A 11 13.81 11.18 -5.86
C LYS A 11 12.57 10.85 -5.03
N TRP A 12 11.74 9.91 -5.50
CA TRP A 12 10.58 9.45 -4.72
C TRP A 12 10.97 8.85 -3.38
N LEU A 13 11.99 8.00 -3.36
CA LEU A 13 12.45 7.34 -2.14
C LEU A 13 13.10 8.31 -1.14
N SER A 14 13.88 9.28 -1.63
CA SER A 14 14.56 10.27 -0.79
C SER A 14 13.63 11.34 -0.21
N ASP A 15 12.45 11.53 -0.80
CA ASP A 15 11.47 12.49 -0.32
C ASP A 15 10.85 12.00 1.00
N GLN A 16 10.97 12.79 2.06
CA GLN A 16 10.45 12.49 3.39
C GLN A 16 9.04 13.07 3.65
N ALA A 17 8.38 13.63 2.65
CA ALA A 17 7.04 14.18 2.80
C ALA A 17 6.06 13.12 3.33
N ARG A 18 5.23 13.54 4.27
CA ARG A 18 4.19 12.69 4.88
C ARG A 18 3.17 12.21 3.83
N PHE A 19 2.78 13.08 2.90
CA PHE A 19 1.87 12.79 1.81
C PHE A 19 2.59 12.94 0.49
N LYS A 20 2.56 11.89 -0.32
CA LYS A 20 3.12 11.90 -1.67
C LYS A 20 2.07 11.48 -2.69
N ILE A 21 2.00 12.22 -3.78
CA ILE A 21 1.17 11.90 -4.93
C ILE A 21 2.08 11.84 -6.16
N GLY A 22 2.08 10.72 -6.87
CA GLY A 22 2.89 10.51 -8.06
C GLY A 22 2.05 10.12 -9.27
N MET A 23 2.10 10.96 -10.31
CA MET A 23 1.59 10.61 -11.62
C MET A 23 2.73 10.03 -12.47
N PHE A 24 2.57 8.79 -12.89
CA PHE A 24 3.59 8.03 -13.60
C PHE A 24 3.07 7.55 -14.96
N ALA A 25 3.97 7.35 -15.90
CA ALA A 25 3.65 6.60 -17.12
C ALA A 25 3.49 5.09 -16.80
N ARG A 26 2.93 4.34 -17.75
CA ARG A 26 2.86 2.88 -17.64
C ARG A 26 4.27 2.28 -17.65
N GLN A 27 4.45 1.18 -16.91
CA GLN A 27 5.71 0.41 -16.87
C GLN A 27 6.95 1.20 -16.43
N THR A 28 6.78 2.26 -15.67
CA THR A 28 7.88 3.06 -15.10
C THR A 28 8.26 2.66 -13.68
N GLY A 29 7.75 1.51 -13.19
CA GLY A 29 8.11 0.99 -11.88
C GLY A 29 7.50 1.73 -10.68
N LYS A 30 6.35 2.40 -10.86
CA LYS A 30 5.68 3.11 -9.74
C LYS A 30 5.38 2.20 -8.55
N THR A 31 4.75 1.03 -8.80
CA THR A 31 4.43 0.06 -7.75
C THR A 31 5.71 -0.52 -7.14
N PHE A 32 6.70 -0.88 -7.98
CA PHE A 32 8.03 -1.31 -7.52
C PHE A 32 8.68 -0.30 -6.57
N THR A 33 8.71 0.97 -6.94
CA THR A 33 9.36 2.02 -6.14
C THR A 33 8.61 2.27 -4.83
N THR A 34 7.28 2.30 -4.87
CA THR A 34 6.48 2.55 -3.66
C THR A 34 6.50 1.35 -2.71
N THR A 35 6.48 0.12 -3.23
CA THR A 35 6.62 -1.08 -2.39
C THR A 35 8.01 -1.22 -1.80
N LEU A 36 9.06 -0.76 -2.51
CA LEU A 36 10.40 -0.65 -1.95
C LEU A 36 10.43 0.32 -0.76
N GLU A 37 9.85 1.52 -0.91
CA GLU A 37 9.74 2.48 0.21
C GLU A 37 9.00 1.90 1.41
N ILE A 38 7.90 1.17 1.18
CA ILE A 38 7.12 0.53 2.24
C ILE A 38 7.94 -0.53 2.97
N THR A 39 8.65 -1.37 2.23
CA THR A 39 9.50 -2.43 2.79
C THR A 39 10.66 -1.83 3.58
N ASP A 40 11.33 -0.81 3.03
CA ASP A 40 12.41 -0.09 3.69
C ASP A 40 11.95 0.54 5.01
N ASN A 41 10.78 1.18 5.01
CA ASN A 41 10.18 1.79 6.18
C ASN A 41 9.84 0.76 7.29
N CYS A 42 9.38 -0.43 6.92
CA CYS A 42 9.17 -1.52 7.86
C CYS A 42 10.49 -2.09 8.39
N PHE A 43 11.48 -2.25 7.52
CA PHE A 43 12.81 -2.71 7.91
C PHE A 43 13.51 -1.75 8.87
N GLU A 44 13.48 -0.46 8.58
CA GLU A 44 14.01 0.58 9.48
C GLU A 44 13.33 0.52 10.86
N ALA A 45 12.02 0.32 10.88
CA ALA A 45 11.26 0.16 12.12
C ALA A 45 11.72 -1.06 12.93
N GLU A 46 11.96 -2.20 12.27
CA GLU A 46 12.51 -3.40 12.93
C GLU A 46 13.87 -3.11 13.59
N VAL A 47 14.78 -2.44 12.86
CA VAL A 47 16.10 -2.05 13.38
C VAL A 47 16.00 -1.13 14.59
N LEU A 48 15.01 -0.23 14.59
CA LEU A 48 14.75 0.74 15.67
C LEU A 48 13.85 0.19 16.79
N ASN A 49 13.54 -1.10 16.81
CA ASN A 49 12.58 -1.72 17.73
C ASN A 49 11.24 -0.99 17.80
N SER A 50 10.78 -0.48 16.67
CA SER A 50 9.47 0.16 16.51
C SER A 50 8.61 -0.65 15.53
N LYS A 51 7.37 -0.23 15.31
CA LYS A 51 6.44 -0.95 14.43
C LYS A 51 5.84 -0.01 13.41
N GLN A 52 5.80 -0.48 12.18
CA GLN A 52 5.09 0.17 11.09
C GLN A 52 3.95 -0.70 10.60
N ARG A 53 2.84 -0.07 10.29
CA ARG A 53 1.71 -0.72 9.65
C ARG A 53 1.38 -0.02 8.35
N TRP A 54 1.35 -0.80 7.28
CA TRP A 54 1.00 -0.33 5.96
C TRP A 54 -0.19 -1.09 5.39
N VAL A 55 -1.06 -0.38 4.70
CA VAL A 55 -2.17 -0.97 3.95
C VAL A 55 -2.04 -0.53 2.50
N ILE A 56 -1.98 -1.49 1.60
CA ILE A 56 -1.97 -1.30 0.15
C ILE A 56 -3.40 -1.53 -0.35
N LEU A 57 -4.00 -0.49 -0.88
CA LEU A 57 -5.34 -0.52 -1.45
C LEU A 57 -5.22 -0.45 -2.97
N SER A 58 -5.53 -1.54 -3.63
CA SER A 58 -5.43 -1.70 -5.08
C SER A 58 -6.82 -1.74 -5.73
N ARG A 59 -6.88 -1.55 -7.05
CA ARG A 59 -8.14 -1.54 -7.80
C ARG A 59 -8.95 -2.83 -7.67
N GLY A 60 -8.26 -3.97 -7.50
CA GLY A 60 -8.87 -5.28 -7.36
C GLY A 60 -7.93 -6.29 -6.72
N GLU A 61 -8.42 -7.52 -6.48
CA GLU A 61 -7.66 -8.58 -5.81
C GLU A 61 -6.39 -8.96 -6.57
N ARG A 62 -6.44 -9.01 -7.90
CA ARG A 62 -5.26 -9.31 -8.71
C ARG A 62 -4.16 -8.28 -8.51
N GLN A 63 -4.48 -6.98 -8.55
CA GLN A 63 -3.50 -5.91 -8.33
C GLN A 63 -2.97 -5.90 -6.90
N ALA A 64 -3.80 -6.25 -5.91
CA ALA A 64 -3.33 -6.41 -4.54
C ALA A 64 -2.32 -7.58 -4.42
N ALA A 65 -2.59 -8.70 -5.08
CA ALA A 65 -1.67 -9.84 -5.14
C ALA A 65 -0.37 -9.49 -5.90
N GLU A 66 -0.46 -8.76 -7.02
CA GLU A 66 0.71 -8.27 -7.77
C GLU A 66 1.59 -7.35 -6.89
N ALA A 67 1.01 -6.38 -6.18
CA ALA A 67 1.75 -5.50 -5.28
C ALA A 67 2.49 -6.29 -4.18
N MET A 68 1.87 -7.34 -3.65
CA MET A 68 2.49 -8.20 -2.63
C MET A 68 3.56 -9.11 -3.24
N ASN A 69 3.24 -9.86 -4.28
CA ASN A 69 4.11 -10.92 -4.81
C ASN A 69 5.23 -10.39 -5.70
N GLU A 70 5.00 -9.31 -6.46
CA GLU A 70 5.98 -8.73 -7.38
C GLU A 70 6.64 -7.46 -6.81
N GLY A 71 6.09 -6.89 -5.76
CA GLY A 71 6.63 -5.74 -5.05
C GLY A 71 7.24 -6.11 -3.70
N ILE A 72 6.40 -6.29 -2.68
CA ILE A 72 6.84 -6.44 -1.29
C ILE A 72 7.78 -7.65 -1.12
N LYS A 73 7.36 -8.86 -1.52
CA LYS A 73 8.14 -10.09 -1.29
C LYS A 73 9.52 -10.09 -1.95
N PRO A 74 9.72 -9.63 -3.21
CA PRO A 74 11.05 -9.52 -3.79
C PRO A 74 11.95 -8.54 -3.04
N HIS A 75 11.41 -7.41 -2.57
CA HIS A 75 12.18 -6.46 -1.78
C HIS A 75 12.61 -7.06 -0.44
N MET A 76 11.70 -7.75 0.25
CA MET A 76 12.01 -8.43 1.51
C MET A 76 13.09 -9.51 1.32
N LYS A 77 13.01 -10.28 0.24
CA LYS A 77 14.05 -11.25 -0.12
C LYS A 77 15.40 -10.59 -0.35
N ALA A 78 15.42 -9.43 -1.01
CA ALA A 78 16.65 -8.67 -1.24
C ALA A 78 17.28 -8.16 0.07
N TYR A 79 16.48 -7.87 1.09
CA TYR A 79 16.96 -7.53 2.44
C TYR A 79 17.35 -8.76 3.29
N GLY A 80 17.25 -9.98 2.78
CA GLY A 80 17.52 -11.20 3.54
C GLY A 80 16.49 -11.53 4.61
N LEU A 81 15.33 -10.87 4.59
CA LEU A 81 14.29 -10.99 5.62
C LEU A 81 13.31 -12.14 5.39
N ALA A 82 13.42 -12.85 4.28
CA ALA A 82 12.40 -13.82 3.85
C ALA A 82 12.27 -15.06 4.75
N ALA A 83 13.31 -15.38 5.54
CA ALA A 83 13.34 -16.60 6.34
C ALA A 83 12.45 -16.54 7.60
N ASP A 84 12.21 -15.34 8.13
CA ASP A 84 11.52 -15.13 9.42
C ASP A 84 10.15 -14.48 9.28
N LEU A 85 9.61 -14.43 8.05
CA LEU A 85 8.33 -13.78 7.79
C LEU A 85 7.16 -14.73 7.97
N ILE A 86 6.11 -14.21 8.56
CA ILE A 86 4.81 -14.88 8.60
C ILE A 86 3.95 -14.33 7.46
N GLU A 87 3.72 -15.15 6.46
CA GLU A 87 2.78 -14.88 5.38
C GLU A 87 1.43 -15.48 5.72
N SER A 88 0.37 -14.72 5.53
CA SER A 88 -1.00 -15.21 5.66
C SER A 88 -1.89 -14.68 4.54
N GLU A 89 -2.74 -15.56 4.09
CA GLU A 89 -3.77 -15.26 3.11
C GLU A 89 -5.10 -15.78 3.62
N TYR A 90 -6.10 -14.93 3.63
CA TYR A 90 -7.43 -15.32 4.08
C TYR A 90 -8.53 -14.53 3.37
N THR A 91 -9.68 -15.17 3.27
CA THR A 91 -10.91 -14.54 2.79
C THR A 91 -11.59 -13.85 3.96
N VAL A 92 -11.89 -12.58 3.80
CA VAL A 92 -12.60 -11.79 4.80
C VAL A 92 -14.04 -11.60 4.37
N GLU A 93 -14.98 -12.02 5.19
CA GLU A 93 -16.38 -11.66 5.05
C GLU A 93 -16.71 -10.51 6.00
N LYS A 94 -17.19 -9.41 5.45
CA LYS A 94 -17.74 -8.30 6.24
C LYS A 94 -19.23 -8.19 5.99
N SER A 95 -20.00 -8.17 7.08
CA SER A 95 -21.41 -7.78 7.06
C SER A 95 -21.52 -6.31 7.44
N PHE A 96 -22.29 -5.56 6.68
CA PHE A 96 -22.54 -4.14 6.92
C PHE A 96 -23.90 -3.93 7.58
N LEU A 97 -24.09 -2.78 8.22
CA LEU A 97 -25.34 -2.41 8.90
C LEU A 97 -26.56 -2.37 7.96
N ASP A 98 -26.33 -2.23 6.66
CA ASP A 98 -27.38 -2.26 5.63
C ASP A 98 -27.70 -3.70 5.13
N GLY A 99 -27.17 -4.72 5.81
CA GLY A 99 -27.40 -6.14 5.48
C GLY A 99 -26.57 -6.68 4.30
N LYS A 100 -25.77 -5.83 3.66
CA LYS A 100 -24.87 -6.29 2.60
C LYS A 100 -23.68 -7.03 3.15
N LYS A 101 -23.25 -8.04 2.43
CA LYS A 101 -22.00 -8.77 2.71
C LYS A 101 -20.98 -8.47 1.61
N ALA A 102 -19.74 -8.23 1.99
CA ALA A 102 -18.62 -8.21 1.07
C ALA A 102 -17.61 -9.29 1.46
N THR A 103 -17.20 -10.03 0.46
CA THR A 103 -16.13 -11.03 0.58
C THR A 103 -14.95 -10.55 -0.23
N TYR A 104 -13.75 -10.54 0.35
CA TYR A 104 -12.54 -10.16 -0.36
C TYR A 104 -11.33 -10.91 0.19
N ARG A 105 -10.33 -11.08 -0.68
CA ARG A 105 -9.06 -11.71 -0.35
C ARG A 105 -8.12 -10.68 0.24
N GLN A 106 -7.52 -10.99 1.37
CA GLN A 106 -6.54 -10.17 2.05
C GLN A 106 -5.21 -10.93 2.13
N LEU A 107 -4.14 -10.26 1.78
CA LEU A 107 -2.78 -10.76 1.86
C LEU A 107 -2.02 -9.98 2.93
N ASP A 108 -1.42 -10.67 3.87
CA ASP A 108 -0.65 -10.09 4.94
C ASP A 108 0.78 -10.62 4.95
N VAL A 109 1.70 -9.73 5.25
CA VAL A 109 3.07 -10.06 5.60
C VAL A 109 3.40 -9.40 6.93
N THR A 110 3.84 -10.20 7.90
CA THR A 110 4.22 -9.74 9.23
C THR A 110 5.71 -9.97 9.45
N PHE A 111 6.40 -8.94 9.89
CA PHE A 111 7.81 -8.96 10.25
C PHE A 111 7.99 -9.50 11.68
N PRO A 112 9.18 -10.03 12.04
CA PRO A 112 9.44 -10.58 13.38
C PRO A 112 9.20 -9.59 14.52
N GLY A 113 9.55 -8.32 14.36
CA GLY A 113 9.32 -7.25 15.35
C GLY A 113 7.89 -6.75 15.41
N GLY A 114 7.01 -7.22 14.50
CA GLY A 114 5.60 -6.95 14.48
C GLY A 114 5.14 -5.85 13.52
N SER A 115 6.01 -5.32 12.67
CA SER A 115 5.59 -4.51 11.51
C SER A 115 4.75 -5.36 10.57
N ARG A 116 3.76 -4.75 9.91
CA ARG A 116 2.82 -5.49 9.07
C ARG A 116 2.44 -4.73 7.81
N ILE A 117 2.43 -5.44 6.70
CA ILE A 117 1.95 -4.95 5.40
C ILE A 117 0.74 -5.78 4.99
N THR A 118 -0.36 -5.11 4.70
CA THR A 118 -1.62 -5.73 4.26
C THR A 118 -1.95 -5.24 2.86
N ALA A 119 -2.25 -6.13 1.92
CA ALA A 119 -2.73 -5.79 0.58
C ALA A 119 -4.14 -6.34 0.35
N LEU A 120 -5.03 -5.49 -0.13
CA LEU A 120 -6.44 -5.84 -0.38
C LEU A 120 -7.07 -4.93 -1.44
N PRO A 121 -8.19 -5.35 -2.05
CA PRO A 121 -8.95 -4.51 -2.96
C PRO A 121 -9.57 -3.32 -2.23
N ALA A 122 -9.50 -2.14 -2.85
CA ALA A 122 -10.02 -0.91 -2.29
C ALA A 122 -11.53 -0.79 -2.50
N ASN A 123 -12.22 -0.56 -1.41
CA ASN A 123 -13.59 -0.04 -1.40
C ASN A 123 -13.77 0.90 -0.20
N PRO A 124 -14.84 1.70 -0.11
CA PRO A 124 -15.03 2.63 1.00
C PRO A 124 -15.02 1.96 2.37
N ASP A 125 -15.46 0.71 2.46
CA ASP A 125 -15.56 -0.02 3.71
C ASP A 125 -14.23 -0.63 4.15
N THR A 126 -13.44 -1.16 3.19
CA THR A 126 -12.08 -1.61 3.49
C THR A 126 -11.18 -0.43 3.88
N ALA A 127 -11.37 0.73 3.24
CA ALA A 127 -10.59 1.93 3.53
C ALA A 127 -10.78 2.46 4.97
N ARG A 128 -11.95 2.31 5.56
CA ARG A 128 -12.27 2.76 6.94
C ARG A 128 -11.66 1.88 8.04
N GLY A 129 -11.31 0.65 7.73
CA GLY A 129 -11.01 -0.39 8.72
C GLY A 129 -9.62 -0.33 9.33
N TYR A 130 -8.72 0.54 8.87
CA TYR A 130 -7.32 0.49 9.23
C TYR A 130 -6.79 1.80 9.82
N SER A 131 -6.10 1.70 10.96
CA SER A 131 -5.26 2.78 11.50
C SER A 131 -3.81 2.50 11.11
N ALA A 132 -3.43 2.88 9.89
CA ALA A 132 -2.17 2.51 9.27
C ALA A 132 -1.72 3.56 8.26
N ASN A 133 -0.45 3.50 7.85
CA ASN A 133 -0.01 4.17 6.64
C ASN A 133 -0.72 3.57 5.43
N VAL A 134 -1.03 4.39 4.44
CA VAL A 134 -1.85 3.97 3.29
C VAL A 134 -1.09 4.17 1.99
N PHE A 135 -1.15 3.16 1.14
CA PHE A 135 -0.76 3.25 -0.25
C PHE A 135 -1.98 2.97 -1.15
N LEU A 136 -2.38 3.95 -1.93
CA LEU A 136 -3.39 3.83 -2.99
C LEU A 136 -2.69 3.60 -4.33
N ASP A 137 -2.71 2.36 -4.80
CA ASP A 137 -2.12 2.00 -6.10
C ASP A 137 -3.17 2.11 -7.22
N GLU A 138 -2.77 2.70 -8.35
CA GLU A 138 -3.63 2.96 -9.52
C GLU A 138 -4.93 3.72 -9.17
N PHE A 139 -4.81 4.74 -8.33
CA PHE A 139 -5.96 5.41 -7.74
C PHE A 139 -6.91 6.05 -8.74
N ALA A 140 -6.42 6.54 -9.89
CA ALA A 140 -7.27 7.08 -10.96
C ALA A 140 -8.25 6.05 -11.56
N PHE A 141 -7.98 4.75 -11.38
CA PHE A 141 -8.79 3.65 -11.91
C PHE A 141 -9.77 3.05 -10.90
N HIS A 142 -9.82 3.56 -9.68
CA HIS A 142 -10.77 3.08 -8.66
C HIS A 142 -12.19 3.56 -8.98
N ALA A 143 -13.12 2.63 -9.13
CA ALA A 143 -14.51 2.92 -9.52
C ALA A 143 -15.23 3.91 -8.60
N LYS A 144 -14.88 3.92 -7.29
CA LYS A 144 -15.47 4.80 -6.26
C LYS A 144 -14.41 5.68 -5.61
N SER A 145 -13.48 6.25 -6.38
CA SER A 145 -12.32 6.99 -5.87
C SER A 145 -12.67 8.11 -4.88
N ARG A 146 -13.77 8.86 -5.13
CA ARG A 146 -14.23 9.91 -4.21
C ARG A 146 -14.73 9.35 -2.87
N ALA A 147 -15.47 8.24 -2.87
CA ALA A 147 -15.96 7.61 -1.66
C ALA A 147 -14.83 6.95 -0.86
N ILE A 148 -13.86 6.32 -1.54
CA ILE A 148 -12.65 5.77 -0.93
C ILE A 148 -11.85 6.90 -0.27
N TRP A 149 -11.64 8.01 -0.96
CA TRP A 149 -10.95 9.19 -0.40
C TRP A 149 -11.63 9.70 0.87
N GLY A 150 -12.96 9.89 0.83
CA GLY A 150 -13.73 10.33 2.00
C GLY A 150 -13.63 9.37 3.19
N ALA A 151 -13.57 8.06 2.91
CA ALA A 151 -13.40 7.03 3.93
C ALA A 151 -11.99 7.01 4.55
N LEU A 152 -10.95 7.36 3.78
CA LEU A 152 -9.56 7.41 4.22
C LEU A 152 -9.22 8.70 4.99
N PHE A 153 -9.90 9.79 4.71
CA PHE A 153 -9.53 11.10 5.25
C PHE A 153 -9.40 11.12 6.78
N PRO A 154 -10.33 10.54 7.57
CA PRO A 154 -10.18 10.48 9.02
C PRO A 154 -8.97 9.66 9.48
N VAL A 155 -8.59 8.62 8.71
CA VAL A 155 -7.45 7.76 9.03
C VAL A 155 -6.13 8.53 8.84
N ILE A 156 -5.96 9.13 7.66
CA ILE A 156 -4.73 9.85 7.31
C ILE A 156 -4.59 11.19 8.04
N SER A 157 -5.66 11.69 8.66
CA SER A 157 -5.62 12.90 9.50
C SER A 157 -4.88 12.66 10.83
N LYS A 158 -4.72 11.41 11.26
CA LYS A 158 -3.97 11.08 12.47
C LYS A 158 -2.49 11.47 12.31
N PRO A 159 -1.87 12.11 13.33
CA PRO A 159 -0.45 12.46 13.29
C PRO A 159 0.43 11.22 13.03
N GLY A 160 1.48 11.40 12.24
CA GLY A 160 2.49 10.38 11.96
C GLY A 160 2.13 9.38 10.87
N LEU A 161 0.87 9.24 10.46
CA LEU A 161 0.50 8.34 9.37
C LEU A 161 0.86 8.94 8.01
N LYS A 162 1.42 8.11 7.15
CA LYS A 162 1.89 8.46 5.80
C LYS A 162 0.85 8.05 4.75
N LEU A 163 0.76 8.83 3.67
CA LEU A 163 -0.06 8.51 2.52
C LEU A 163 0.78 8.50 1.25
N ARG A 164 0.63 7.45 0.46
CA ARG A 164 1.20 7.31 -0.88
C ARG A 164 0.07 7.09 -1.87
N ILE A 165 0.05 7.88 -2.92
CA ILE A 165 -0.91 7.72 -4.01
C ILE A 165 -0.12 7.67 -5.31
N THR A 166 -0.27 6.62 -6.08
CA THR A 166 0.30 6.54 -7.42
C THR A 166 -0.75 6.14 -8.44
N SER A 167 -0.64 6.68 -9.63
CA SER A 167 -1.47 6.27 -10.76
C SER A 167 -0.86 6.67 -12.09
N THR A 168 -1.26 5.97 -13.15
CA THR A 168 -1.23 6.52 -14.49
C THR A 168 -2.45 7.43 -14.69
N PRO A 169 -2.38 8.43 -15.58
CA PRO A 169 -3.53 9.30 -15.87
C PRO A 169 -4.74 8.52 -16.38
N ASN A 170 -5.93 8.89 -15.94
CA ASN A 170 -7.20 8.32 -16.37
C ASN A 170 -8.29 9.39 -16.47
N GLY A 171 -8.03 10.43 -17.28
CA GLY A 171 -8.96 11.55 -17.46
C GLY A 171 -9.17 12.38 -16.18
N ARG A 172 -10.18 13.25 -16.19
CA ARG A 172 -10.48 14.21 -15.10
C ARG A 172 -11.70 13.83 -14.24
N GLY A 173 -12.36 12.70 -14.50
CA GLY A 173 -13.60 12.30 -13.84
C GLY A 173 -13.41 11.59 -12.49
N ASN A 174 -12.19 11.37 -12.05
CA ASN A 174 -11.85 10.67 -10.80
C ASN A 174 -11.32 11.63 -9.72
N LYS A 175 -10.89 11.08 -8.57
CA LYS A 175 -10.39 11.87 -7.42
C LYS A 175 -8.87 12.05 -7.42
N PHE A 176 -8.16 11.32 -8.27
CA PHE A 176 -6.69 11.43 -8.44
C PHE A 176 -6.29 12.76 -9.08
#